data_ec73e89bee62ff000074b8e9f59ad47e
#
_entry.id   ec73e89bee62ff000074b8e9f59ad47e
#
_cell.length_a   1.000
_cell.length_b   1.000
_cell.length_c   1.000
_cell.angle_alpha   90.00
_cell.angle_beta   90.00
_cell.angle_gamma   90.00
#
_symmetry.space_group_name_H-M   'P 1'
#
loop_
_entity.id
_entity.type
_entity.pdbx_description
1 polymer ?
#
loop_
_entity_poly.entity_id
_entity_poly.type
_entity_poly.pdbx_seq_one_letter_code
_entity_poly.pdbx_strand_id
1 'polypeptide(L)'
;MEKLIKIQQELHAPKDLKNEFGGYSYRSAESILENVKPLLDGALLLLTDELVMIGNRYYVKATATFKDGDFEQSVSAYAREEENLKGMTQGQITGATSSYARKYALNGLFAIDNTKDLDTLEGGSDDIDSRTPKFEPLTTAQRWKLEDDLKVDVAQMFMDMGVDSWDEISKTMAATMINRLIKEKEARAKKYED
;
A
#
# COMPACT_ATOMS: atom_id res chain seq x y z
N MET A 1 -16.96 21.86 -19.63
CA MET A 1 -17.65 20.57 -19.34
C MET A 1 -17.31 19.49 -20.37
N GLU A 2 -17.43 19.75 -21.66
CA GLU A 2 -17.21 18.77 -22.73
C GLU A 2 -15.83 18.10 -22.66
N LYS A 3 -14.78 18.89 -22.37
CA LYS A 3 -13.43 18.37 -22.25
C LYS A 3 -13.28 17.37 -21.11
N LEU A 4 -13.87 17.61 -19.94
CA LEU A 4 -13.84 16.64 -18.83
C LEU A 4 -14.55 15.34 -19.22
N ILE A 5 -15.71 15.43 -19.88
CA ILE A 5 -16.44 14.25 -20.38
C ILE A 5 -15.57 13.45 -21.37
N LYS A 6 -14.90 14.16 -22.29
CA LYS A 6 -13.99 13.52 -23.24
C LYS A 6 -12.83 12.81 -22.55
N ILE A 7 -12.22 13.46 -21.55
CA ILE A 7 -11.15 12.84 -20.74
C ILE A 7 -11.66 11.58 -20.04
N GLN A 8 -12.86 11.62 -19.43
CA GLN A 8 -13.44 10.45 -18.77
C GLN A 8 -13.69 9.28 -19.72
N GLN A 9 -13.95 9.55 -21.00
CA GLN A 9 -14.15 8.52 -22.03
C GLN A 9 -12.83 7.96 -22.59
N GLU A 10 -11.81 8.80 -22.75
CA GLU A 10 -10.56 8.46 -23.42
C GLU A 10 -9.45 8.03 -22.45
N LEU A 11 -9.54 8.40 -21.17
CA LEU A 11 -8.52 8.12 -20.19
C LEU A 11 -8.39 6.61 -19.93
N HIS A 12 -7.27 6.06 -20.34
CA HIS A 12 -6.90 4.69 -20.04
C HIS A 12 -5.84 4.68 -18.94
N ALA A 13 -6.20 4.21 -17.74
CA ALA A 13 -5.31 4.13 -16.59
C ALA A 13 -5.26 2.68 -16.08
N PRO A 14 -4.46 1.80 -16.71
CA PRO A 14 -4.40 0.38 -16.36
C PRO A 14 -3.80 0.17 -14.96
N LYS A 15 -4.05 -1.01 -14.38
CA LYS A 15 -3.37 -1.50 -13.17
C LYS A 15 -2.08 -2.22 -13.57
N ASP A 16 -1.04 -1.48 -13.91
CA ASP A 16 0.24 -1.96 -14.42
C ASP A 16 1.30 -2.20 -13.34
N LEU A 17 1.08 -1.66 -12.15
CA LEU A 17 1.95 -1.90 -11.00
C LEU A 17 1.54 -3.19 -10.27
N LYS A 18 2.53 -3.97 -9.84
CA LYS A 18 2.31 -5.18 -9.03
C LYS A 18 2.77 -4.94 -7.60
N ASN A 19 1.92 -5.29 -6.66
CA ASN A 19 2.34 -5.42 -5.27
C ASN A 19 2.86 -6.85 -5.06
N GLU A 20 4.18 -6.99 -4.92
CA GLU A 20 4.83 -8.30 -4.75
C GLU A 20 4.43 -8.98 -3.43
N PHE A 21 4.07 -8.20 -2.39
CA PHE A 21 3.64 -8.73 -1.10
C PHE A 21 2.19 -9.22 -1.12
N GLY A 22 1.31 -8.52 -1.84
CA GLY A 22 -0.13 -8.84 -1.92
C GLY A 22 -0.56 -9.60 -3.17
N GLY A 23 0.33 -9.79 -4.15
CA GLY A 23 0.04 -10.55 -5.38
C GLY A 23 -0.99 -9.89 -6.32
N TYR A 24 -1.38 -8.63 -6.07
CA TYR A 24 -2.38 -7.92 -6.86
C TYR A 24 -1.79 -6.78 -7.69
N SER A 25 -2.45 -6.48 -8.81
CA SER A 25 -2.11 -5.33 -9.65
C SER A 25 -2.85 -4.08 -9.20
N TYR A 26 -2.15 -2.95 -9.17
CA TYR A 26 -2.71 -1.66 -8.77
C TYR A 26 -2.22 -0.53 -9.68
N ARG A 27 -2.84 0.64 -9.58
CA ARG A 27 -2.38 1.89 -10.18
C ARG A 27 -2.00 2.88 -9.09
N SER A 28 -1.02 3.71 -9.33
CA SER A 28 -0.65 4.82 -8.46
C SER A 28 -1.33 6.12 -8.88
N ALA A 29 -1.28 7.15 -8.02
CA ALA A 29 -1.70 8.49 -8.40
C ALA A 29 -0.84 9.03 -9.53
N GLU A 30 0.46 8.72 -9.53
CA GLU A 30 1.44 9.11 -10.54
C GLU A 30 1.06 8.52 -11.91
N SER A 31 0.74 7.21 -11.98
CA SER A 31 0.36 6.59 -13.25
C SER A 31 -0.94 7.18 -13.83
N ILE A 32 -1.90 7.56 -12.98
CA ILE A 32 -3.09 8.30 -13.43
C ILE A 32 -2.71 9.66 -14.00
N LEU A 33 -1.84 10.42 -13.30
CA LEU A 33 -1.39 11.73 -13.74
C LEU A 33 -0.61 11.68 -15.06
N GLU A 34 0.24 10.67 -15.25
CA GLU A 34 0.98 10.46 -16.51
C GLU A 34 0.02 10.26 -17.68
N ASN A 35 -1.03 9.46 -17.49
CA ASN A 35 -2.00 9.18 -18.55
C ASN A 35 -3.00 10.32 -18.81
N VAL A 36 -3.33 11.13 -17.79
CA VAL A 36 -4.28 12.24 -17.97
C VAL A 36 -3.64 13.49 -18.54
N LYS A 37 -2.37 13.79 -18.20
CA LYS A 37 -1.69 15.02 -18.65
C LYS A 37 -1.77 15.27 -20.16
N PRO A 38 -1.54 14.29 -21.04
CA PRO A 38 -1.67 14.50 -22.48
C PRO A 38 -3.09 14.87 -22.94
N LEU A 39 -4.11 14.49 -22.16
CA LEU A 39 -5.53 14.72 -22.48
C LEU A 39 -6.05 16.07 -21.98
N LEU A 40 -5.29 16.78 -21.13
CA LEU A 40 -5.74 18.06 -20.54
C LEU A 40 -5.92 19.15 -21.58
N ASP A 41 -5.13 19.15 -22.64
CA ASP A 41 -5.26 20.10 -23.79
C ASP A 41 -5.52 21.55 -23.35
N GLY A 42 -4.63 22.08 -22.52
CA GLY A 42 -4.72 23.43 -21.95
C GLY A 42 -5.62 23.59 -20.73
N ALA A 43 -6.36 22.58 -20.31
CA ALA A 43 -7.09 22.60 -19.05
C ALA A 43 -6.12 22.43 -17.86
N LEU A 44 -6.51 22.96 -16.71
CA LEU A 44 -5.73 22.88 -15.47
C LEU A 44 -6.23 21.73 -14.60
N LEU A 45 -5.33 20.91 -14.09
CA LEU A 45 -5.58 19.93 -13.04
C LEU A 45 -4.76 20.29 -11.81
N LEU A 46 -5.44 20.52 -10.68
CA LEU A 46 -4.83 20.82 -9.39
C LEU A 46 -5.09 19.67 -8.42
N LEU A 47 -4.09 19.36 -7.61
CA LEU A 47 -4.21 18.45 -6.46
C LEU A 47 -3.79 19.21 -5.21
N THR A 48 -4.67 19.24 -4.23
CA THR A 48 -4.41 19.85 -2.92
C THR A 48 -4.69 18.84 -1.81
N ASP A 49 -3.92 18.92 -0.73
CA ASP A 49 -4.08 18.05 0.44
C ASP A 49 -4.35 18.91 1.67
N GLU A 50 -5.20 18.38 2.54
CA GLU A 50 -5.57 18.96 3.83
C GLU A 50 -5.55 17.85 4.88
N LEU A 51 -4.94 18.12 6.04
CA LEU A 51 -5.06 17.22 7.18
C LEU A 51 -6.33 17.53 7.94
N VAL A 52 -7.18 16.53 8.12
CA VAL A 52 -8.45 16.66 8.84
C VAL A 52 -8.54 15.61 9.95
N MET A 53 -9.15 15.99 11.07
CA MET A 53 -9.41 15.06 12.16
C MET A 53 -10.89 14.69 12.16
N ILE A 54 -11.17 13.39 12.08
CA ILE A 54 -12.53 12.83 12.13
C ILE A 54 -12.60 11.90 13.33
N GLY A 55 -13.42 12.27 14.31
CA GLY A 55 -13.41 11.61 15.62
C GLY A 55 -12.06 11.83 16.31
N ASN A 56 -11.34 10.74 16.57
CA ASN A 56 -9.99 10.74 17.19
C ASN A 56 -8.89 10.29 16.21
N ARG A 57 -9.14 10.39 14.90
CA ARG A 57 -8.22 9.92 13.85
C ARG A 57 -7.90 11.01 12.85
N TYR A 58 -6.66 11.01 12.39
CA TYR A 58 -6.21 11.88 11.31
C TYR A 58 -6.44 11.24 9.95
N TYR A 59 -6.85 12.09 9.01
CA TYR A 59 -7.04 11.75 7.61
C TYR A 59 -6.35 12.79 6.74
N VAL A 60 -5.80 12.35 5.62
CA VAL A 60 -5.47 13.23 4.52
C VAL A 60 -6.68 13.31 3.61
N LYS A 61 -7.23 14.51 3.44
CA LYS A 61 -8.24 14.83 2.44
C LYS A 61 -7.51 15.37 1.21
N ALA A 62 -7.55 14.65 0.11
CA ALA A 62 -7.07 15.14 -1.17
C ALA A 62 -8.23 15.66 -2.00
N THR A 63 -8.02 16.78 -2.69
CA THR A 63 -8.99 17.34 -3.63
C THR A 63 -8.34 17.44 -5.00
N ALA A 64 -8.95 16.81 -6.00
CA ALA A 64 -8.61 16.95 -7.40
C ALA A 64 -9.57 17.95 -8.04
N THR A 65 -9.04 19.02 -8.62
CA THR A 65 -9.83 20.07 -9.27
C THR A 65 -9.44 20.16 -10.75
N PHE A 66 -10.40 19.99 -11.62
CA PHE A 66 -10.28 20.23 -13.06
C PHE A 66 -10.86 21.59 -13.40
N LYS A 67 -10.15 22.40 -14.18
CA LYS A 67 -10.58 23.74 -14.60
C LYS A 67 -10.28 23.94 -16.09
N ASP A 68 -11.31 24.36 -16.83
CA ASP A 68 -11.25 24.67 -18.26
C ASP A 68 -12.08 25.93 -18.54
N GLY A 69 -11.40 27.08 -18.68
CA GLY A 69 -12.05 28.40 -18.72
C GLY A 69 -12.81 28.68 -17.43
N ASP A 70 -14.10 28.95 -17.57
CA ASP A 70 -15.02 29.22 -16.45
C ASP A 70 -15.60 27.94 -15.83
N PHE A 71 -15.40 26.79 -16.46
CA PHE A 71 -15.85 25.50 -15.90
C PHE A 71 -14.86 24.97 -14.89
N GLU A 72 -15.34 24.65 -13.70
CA GLU A 72 -14.58 24.04 -12.62
C GLU A 72 -15.37 22.88 -12.00
N GLN A 73 -14.68 21.76 -11.79
CA GLN A 73 -15.22 20.58 -11.10
C GLN A 73 -14.20 20.02 -10.15
N SER A 74 -14.61 19.74 -8.92
CA SER A 74 -13.75 19.18 -7.88
C SER A 74 -14.33 17.92 -7.29
N VAL A 75 -13.43 16.98 -6.94
CA VAL A 75 -13.78 15.77 -6.20
C VAL A 75 -12.76 15.60 -5.08
N SER A 76 -13.25 15.33 -3.87
CA SER A 76 -12.41 15.05 -2.71
C SER A 76 -12.51 13.60 -2.28
N ALA A 77 -11.40 13.05 -1.80
CA ALA A 77 -11.33 11.75 -1.19
C ALA A 77 -10.49 11.77 0.08
N TYR A 78 -10.68 10.79 0.93
CA TYR A 78 -10.02 10.70 2.21
C TYR A 78 -9.22 9.40 2.31
N ALA A 79 -8.04 9.48 2.91
CA ALA A 79 -7.31 8.31 3.37
C ALA A 79 -6.95 8.49 4.83
N ARG A 80 -7.14 7.44 5.63
CA ARG A 80 -6.80 7.47 7.06
C ARG A 80 -5.29 7.37 7.22
N GLU A 81 -4.73 8.22 8.07
CA GLU A 81 -3.34 8.15 8.46
C GLU A 81 -3.16 7.11 9.58
N GLU A 82 -2.23 6.19 9.39
CA GLU A 82 -1.85 5.24 10.43
C GLU A 82 -0.97 5.93 11.47
N GLU A 83 -1.21 5.66 12.75
CA GLU A 83 -0.44 6.25 13.85
C GLU A 83 1.00 5.76 13.86
N ASN A 84 1.19 4.48 13.60
CA ASN A 84 2.50 3.83 13.54
C ASN A 84 2.51 2.74 12.48
N LEU A 85 3.47 2.80 11.58
CA LEU A 85 3.71 1.73 10.61
C LEU A 85 5.16 1.28 10.73
N LYS A 86 5.37 -0.01 11.02
CA LYS A 86 6.70 -0.58 11.21
C LYS A 86 7.57 -0.37 9.96
N GLY A 87 8.74 0.23 10.15
CA GLY A 87 9.67 0.49 9.06
C GLY A 87 9.45 1.78 8.29
N MET A 88 8.49 2.62 8.69
CA MET A 88 8.26 3.94 8.10
C MET A 88 8.36 5.04 9.15
N THR A 89 8.93 6.17 8.75
CA THR A 89 8.91 7.39 9.55
C THR A 89 7.54 8.08 9.46
N GLN A 90 7.19 8.94 10.41
CA GLN A 90 5.93 9.70 10.40
C GLN A 90 5.71 10.44 9.07
N GLY A 91 6.75 11.10 8.55
CA GLY A 91 6.65 11.79 7.26
C GLY A 91 6.41 10.87 6.07
N GLN A 92 6.94 9.64 6.10
CA GLN A 92 6.66 8.62 5.09
C GLN A 92 5.23 8.10 5.17
N ILE A 93 4.67 7.97 6.38
CA ILE A 93 3.28 7.56 6.59
C ILE A 93 2.35 8.62 5.98
N THR A 94 2.54 9.89 6.32
CA THR A 94 1.75 11.01 5.76
C THR A 94 1.87 11.05 4.23
N GLY A 95 3.07 10.91 3.67
CA GLY A 95 3.29 10.90 2.23
C GLY A 95 2.58 9.75 1.52
N ALA A 96 2.65 8.54 2.07
CA ALA A 96 1.92 7.38 1.55
C ALA A 96 0.41 7.59 1.61
N THR A 97 -0.10 8.11 2.73
CA THR A 97 -1.54 8.40 2.92
C THR A 97 -2.01 9.46 1.92
N SER A 98 -1.21 10.52 1.68
CA SER A 98 -1.48 11.53 0.64
C SER A 98 -1.62 10.89 -0.74
N SER A 99 -0.69 10.02 -1.15
CA SER A 99 -0.75 9.32 -2.43
C SER A 99 -2.03 8.49 -2.57
N TYR A 100 -2.48 7.83 -1.51
CA TYR A 100 -3.75 7.09 -1.51
C TYR A 100 -4.95 8.03 -1.66
N ALA A 101 -5.03 9.11 -0.89
CA ALA A 101 -6.13 10.08 -0.97
C ALA A 101 -6.22 10.69 -2.37
N ARG A 102 -5.08 11.11 -2.95
CA ARG A 102 -4.98 11.67 -4.31
C ARG A 102 -5.45 10.69 -5.38
N LYS A 103 -5.05 9.42 -5.26
CA LYS A 103 -5.51 8.37 -6.18
C LYS A 103 -7.03 8.24 -6.19
N TYR A 104 -7.66 8.23 -5.03
CA TYR A 104 -9.12 8.14 -4.94
C TYR A 104 -9.82 9.41 -5.42
N ALA A 105 -9.27 10.60 -5.16
CA ALA A 105 -9.81 11.85 -5.69
C ALA A 105 -9.76 11.89 -7.23
N LEU A 106 -8.63 11.46 -7.82
CA LEU A 106 -8.47 11.34 -9.28
C LEU A 106 -9.42 10.29 -9.88
N ASN A 107 -9.57 9.12 -9.22
CA ASN A 107 -10.52 8.10 -9.67
C ASN A 107 -11.95 8.66 -9.73
N GLY A 108 -12.38 9.41 -8.71
CA GLY A 108 -13.70 10.03 -8.69
C GLY A 108 -13.85 11.12 -9.74
N LEU A 109 -12.87 12.00 -9.91
CA LEU A 109 -12.94 13.11 -10.87
C LEU A 109 -13.00 12.61 -12.33
N PHE A 110 -12.21 11.59 -12.66
CA PHE A 110 -12.14 11.04 -14.01
C PHE A 110 -13.02 9.80 -14.24
N ALA A 111 -13.88 9.46 -13.27
CA ALA A 111 -14.78 8.29 -13.35
C ALA A 111 -14.01 7.00 -13.72
N ILE A 112 -12.80 6.82 -13.14
CA ILE A 112 -11.99 5.64 -13.40
C ILE A 112 -12.60 4.47 -12.63
N ASP A 113 -13.32 3.61 -13.32
CA ASP A 113 -13.87 2.39 -12.77
C ASP A 113 -13.03 1.18 -13.19
N ASN A 114 -12.58 0.43 -12.20
CA ASN A 114 -11.95 -0.88 -12.37
C ASN A 114 -12.14 -1.70 -11.08
N THR A 115 -13.14 -1.38 -10.30
CA THR A 115 -13.61 -2.28 -9.28
C THR A 115 -14.36 -3.39 -10.01
N LYS A 116 -13.84 -4.62 -9.95
CA LYS A 116 -14.70 -5.78 -10.15
C LYS A 116 -15.80 -5.63 -9.11
N ASP A 117 -17.02 -5.50 -9.57
CA ASP A 117 -18.19 -5.46 -8.69
C ASP A 117 -18.16 -6.72 -7.84
N LEU A 118 -18.22 -6.57 -6.52
CA LEU A 118 -18.22 -7.71 -5.60
C LEU A 118 -19.43 -8.63 -5.89
N ASP A 119 -20.48 -8.06 -6.46
CA ASP A 119 -21.69 -8.81 -6.87
C ASP A 119 -21.46 -9.67 -8.13
N THR A 120 -20.40 -9.44 -8.91
CA THR A 120 -20.05 -10.28 -10.07
C THR A 120 -19.16 -11.46 -9.71
N LEU A 121 -18.75 -11.60 -8.46
CA LEU A 121 -18.04 -12.75 -7.95
C LEU A 121 -19.09 -13.84 -7.58
N GLU A 122 -19.66 -14.47 -8.59
CA GLU A 122 -20.40 -15.71 -8.39
C GLU A 122 -19.46 -16.76 -7.78
N GLY A 123 -19.62 -16.99 -6.47
CA GLY A 123 -19.05 -18.13 -5.77
C GLY A 123 -17.62 -17.93 -5.25
N GLY A 124 -17.50 -17.21 -4.16
CA GLY A 124 -16.26 -17.20 -3.39
C GLY A 124 -16.23 -16.05 -2.37
N SER A 125 -16.47 -16.38 -1.13
CA SER A 125 -16.33 -15.50 0.06
C SER A 125 -14.88 -15.05 0.32
N ASP A 126 -13.97 -15.16 -0.66
CA ASP A 126 -12.52 -15.07 -0.45
C ASP A 126 -11.89 -13.72 -0.85
N ASP A 127 -12.62 -12.79 -1.52
CA ASP A 127 -11.98 -11.59 -2.10
C ASP A 127 -12.03 -10.32 -1.23
N ILE A 128 -12.74 -10.31 -0.12
CA ILE A 128 -12.65 -9.22 0.87
C ILE A 128 -11.37 -9.38 1.71
N ASP A 129 -10.87 -10.59 1.84
CA ASP A 129 -9.68 -10.94 2.64
C ASP A 129 -8.36 -10.74 1.86
N SER A 130 -8.40 -10.52 0.54
CA SER A 130 -7.18 -10.31 -0.27
C SER A 130 -6.53 -8.92 -0.08
N ARG A 131 -7.12 -8.02 0.70
CA ARG A 131 -6.54 -6.71 1.03
C ARG A 131 -5.75 -6.71 2.34
N THR A 132 -5.97 -7.69 3.18
CA THR A 132 -5.09 -8.03 4.29
C THR A 132 -4.14 -9.12 3.81
N PRO A 133 -2.83 -8.99 4.00
CA PRO A 133 -1.92 -10.11 3.74
C PRO A 133 -2.48 -11.31 4.50
N LYS A 134 -2.86 -12.39 3.79
CA LYS A 134 -3.25 -13.63 4.45
C LYS A 134 -2.14 -13.98 5.41
N PHE A 135 -2.47 -14.10 6.70
CA PHE A 135 -1.53 -14.61 7.67
C PHE A 135 -1.23 -16.05 7.28
N GLU A 136 -0.06 -16.27 6.68
CA GLU A 136 0.49 -17.60 6.47
C GLU A 136 1.36 -17.92 7.67
N PRO A 137 0.98 -18.91 8.51
CA PRO A 137 1.81 -19.28 9.65
C PRO A 137 3.18 -19.76 9.16
N LEU A 138 4.20 -19.59 9.99
CA LEU A 138 5.53 -20.08 9.65
C LEU A 138 5.49 -21.61 9.41
N THR A 139 6.34 -22.06 8.49
CA THR A 139 6.42 -23.49 8.17
C THR A 139 7.24 -24.24 9.23
N THR A 140 6.98 -25.54 9.36
CA THR A 140 7.77 -26.43 10.21
C THR A 140 9.28 -26.33 9.91
N ALA A 141 9.65 -26.21 8.63
CA ALA A 141 11.04 -26.04 8.20
C ALA A 141 11.65 -24.70 8.68
N GLN A 142 10.88 -23.61 8.66
CA GLN A 142 11.34 -22.32 9.17
C GLN A 142 11.49 -22.33 10.69
N ARG A 143 10.56 -22.96 11.39
CA ARG A 143 10.63 -23.14 12.84
C ARG A 143 11.88 -23.93 13.22
N TRP A 144 12.11 -25.08 12.59
CA TRP A 144 13.31 -25.90 12.79
C TRP A 144 14.59 -25.09 12.49
N LYS A 145 14.60 -24.30 11.41
CA LYS A 145 15.75 -23.46 11.06
C LYS A 145 16.09 -22.46 12.16
N LEU A 146 15.09 -21.88 12.83
CA LEU A 146 15.32 -20.93 13.93
C LEU A 146 15.72 -21.66 15.22
N GLU A 147 15.02 -22.69 15.62
CA GLU A 147 15.25 -23.42 16.89
C GLU A 147 16.54 -24.28 16.86
N ASP A 148 16.70 -25.11 15.83
CA ASP A 148 17.71 -26.18 15.83
C ASP A 148 18.99 -25.78 15.08
N ASP A 149 18.89 -25.13 13.93
CA ASP A 149 20.07 -24.76 13.12
C ASP A 149 20.69 -23.43 13.56
N LEU A 150 19.89 -22.40 13.72
CA LEU A 150 20.35 -21.07 14.14
C LEU A 150 20.41 -20.92 15.67
N LYS A 151 19.75 -21.83 16.40
CA LYS A 151 19.74 -21.89 17.89
C LYS A 151 19.39 -20.55 18.52
N VAL A 152 18.29 -19.91 18.06
CA VAL A 152 17.85 -18.65 18.60
C VAL A 152 17.32 -18.81 20.02
N ASP A 153 17.55 -17.81 20.87
CA ASP A 153 16.82 -17.70 22.12
C ASP A 153 15.37 -17.33 21.79
N VAL A 154 14.47 -18.32 21.90
CA VAL A 154 13.07 -18.20 21.51
C VAL A 154 12.36 -17.12 22.32
N ALA A 155 12.65 -17.03 23.62
CA ALA A 155 12.03 -16.04 24.51
C ALA A 155 12.44 -14.61 24.11
N GLN A 156 13.74 -14.40 23.87
CA GLN A 156 14.24 -13.12 23.41
C GLN A 156 13.70 -12.76 22.01
N MET A 157 13.64 -13.75 21.12
CA MET A 157 13.09 -13.57 19.78
C MET A 157 11.61 -13.14 19.82
N PHE A 158 10.80 -13.75 20.67
CA PHE A 158 9.39 -13.39 20.85
C PHE A 158 9.27 -11.95 21.35
N MET A 159 10.07 -11.55 22.36
CA MET A 159 10.10 -10.17 22.85
C MET A 159 10.49 -9.18 21.73
N ASP A 160 11.53 -9.48 20.97
CA ASP A 160 12.02 -8.62 19.88
C ASP A 160 11.00 -8.45 18.75
N MET A 161 10.18 -9.47 18.52
CA MET A 161 9.15 -9.49 17.49
C MET A 161 7.79 -8.98 17.99
N GLY A 162 7.61 -8.82 19.31
CA GLY A 162 6.35 -8.41 19.94
C GLY A 162 5.24 -9.44 19.73
N VAL A 163 5.58 -10.75 19.86
CA VAL A 163 4.66 -11.88 19.76
C VAL A 163 4.79 -12.76 20.99
N ASP A 164 3.73 -13.49 21.33
CA ASP A 164 3.69 -14.34 22.51
C ASP A 164 3.85 -15.84 22.17
N SER A 165 3.69 -16.20 20.90
CA SER A 165 3.73 -17.59 20.47
C SER A 165 4.18 -17.76 19.02
N TRP A 166 4.56 -18.99 18.64
CA TRP A 166 4.89 -19.37 17.27
C TRP A 166 3.73 -19.14 16.28
N ASP A 167 2.49 -19.25 16.76
CA ASP A 167 1.29 -19.14 15.92
C ASP A 167 1.05 -17.71 15.44
N GLU A 168 1.69 -16.73 16.07
CA GLU A 168 1.63 -15.32 15.69
C GLU A 168 2.73 -14.94 14.67
N ILE A 169 3.68 -15.84 14.42
CA ILE A 169 4.76 -15.59 13.48
C ILE A 169 4.35 -16.03 12.07
N SER A 170 4.25 -15.08 11.16
CA SER A 170 3.98 -15.38 9.76
C SER A 170 5.23 -15.95 9.07
N LYS A 171 5.00 -16.70 8.00
CA LYS A 171 6.04 -17.22 7.08
C LYS A 171 7.01 -16.12 6.62
N THR A 172 6.49 -14.91 6.36
CA THR A 172 7.29 -13.75 5.92
C THR A 172 8.15 -13.19 7.06
N MET A 173 7.60 -13.09 8.27
CA MET A 173 8.35 -12.67 9.45
C MET A 173 9.50 -13.63 9.74
N ALA A 174 9.20 -14.95 9.70
CA ALA A 174 10.22 -15.98 9.89
C ALA A 174 11.33 -15.92 8.82
N ALA A 175 10.99 -15.76 7.54
CA ALA A 175 11.96 -15.63 6.46
C ALA A 175 12.87 -14.42 6.64
N THR A 176 12.32 -13.27 7.03
CA THR A 176 13.08 -12.04 7.29
C THR A 176 14.06 -12.23 8.44
N MET A 177 13.63 -12.87 9.54
CA MET A 177 14.46 -13.15 10.69
C MET A 177 15.61 -14.11 10.35
N ILE A 178 15.29 -15.22 9.66
CA ILE A 178 16.28 -16.20 9.21
C ILE A 178 17.36 -15.54 8.36
N ASN A 179 16.98 -14.73 7.38
CA ASN A 179 17.93 -14.03 6.51
C ASN A 179 18.81 -13.05 7.27
N ARG A 180 18.26 -12.34 8.26
CA ARG A 180 19.02 -11.43 9.12
C ARG A 180 20.07 -12.21 9.94
N LEU A 181 19.66 -13.29 10.60
CA LEU A 181 20.54 -14.09 11.44
C LEU A 181 21.66 -14.79 10.65
N ILE A 182 21.37 -15.25 9.44
CA ILE A 182 22.40 -15.80 8.54
C ILE A 182 23.44 -14.75 8.21
N LYS A 183 23.02 -13.54 7.82
CA LYS A 183 23.95 -12.43 7.52
C LYS A 183 24.80 -12.03 8.72
N GLU A 184 24.20 -11.98 9.92
CA GLU A 184 24.93 -11.70 11.16
C GLU A 184 25.97 -12.78 11.48
N LYS A 185 25.61 -14.06 11.27
CA LYS A 185 26.53 -15.20 11.46
C LYS A 185 27.69 -15.15 10.48
N GLU A 186 27.42 -14.86 9.20
CA GLU A 186 28.48 -14.70 8.18
C GLU A 186 29.39 -13.51 8.46
N ALA A 187 28.83 -12.37 8.90
CA ALA A 187 29.62 -11.19 9.25
C ALA A 187 30.52 -11.42 10.47
N ARG A 188 30.04 -12.21 11.46
CA ARG A 188 30.85 -12.62 12.60
C ARG A 188 31.99 -13.59 12.19
N ALA A 189 31.70 -14.57 11.32
CA ALA A 189 32.72 -15.51 10.84
C ALA A 189 33.88 -14.79 10.13
N LYS A 190 33.58 -13.84 9.25
CA LYS A 190 34.59 -13.02 8.55
C LYS A 190 35.49 -12.20 9.49
N LYS A 191 34.94 -11.76 10.63
CA LYS A 191 35.72 -10.95 11.60
C LYS A 191 36.73 -11.76 12.41
N TYR A 192 36.65 -13.09 12.39
CA TYR A 192 37.59 -13.99 13.08
C TYR A 192 38.58 -14.64 12.12
N GLU A 193 38.49 -14.37 10.80
CA GLU A 193 39.45 -14.84 9.79
C GLU A 193 40.53 -13.79 9.45
N ASP A 194 40.36 -12.55 9.90
CA ASP A 194 41.37 -11.45 9.87
C ASP A 194 42.06 -11.30 11.24
#